data_ee92bcfaed5e9b6b596e45c4c3f81084
#
_entry.id   ee92bcfaed5e9b6b596e45c4c3f81084
#
_cell.length_a   1.000
_cell.length_b   1.000
_cell.length_c   1.000
_cell.angle_alpha   90.00
_cell.angle_beta   90.00
_cell.angle_gamma   90.00
#
_symmetry.space_group_name_H-M   'P 1'
#
loop_
_entity.id
_entity.type
_entity.pdbx_description
1 polymer ?
#
loop_
_entity_poly.entity_id
_entity_poly.type
_entity_poly.pdbx_seq_one_letter_code
_entity_poly.pdbx_strand_id
1 'polypeptide(L)'
;SELPNPDYYVLELSRFQIDGMFKTRINIAILTNITPDHLDSYKNKVQNYINSKLRITQNQTNADSFIYCADDKVTAKEIIKRKLNAQLFPFSIKRKMKRGAHLLKENILSLREKTKTPFRTGGKMILNINQHNQFTMFVEQLALQGKHNIYNSMAAGIAARVVDVRKNVIRESLSDFQNIEHRMEFVSKVHGVNYINDSKATNVNSAWYALESMTHPIVWIVGGVDKGNDYKMLHELVKQKVKAIVCLGVDNKKIKRSFSKLVDTIVQTSSASDAVRAASRLASKGDTILLSPCCASQDLFDNYEDRGRKFKQAVKSL
;
A
#
# COMPACT_ATOMS: atom_id res chain seq x y z
N SER A 1 -37.59 -1.95 -1.06
CA SER A 1 -37.07 -2.47 0.22
C SER A 1 -35.96 -1.58 0.68
N GLU A 2 -36.21 -0.83 1.76
CA GLU A 2 -35.19 0.00 2.41
C GLU A 2 -34.09 -0.94 2.93
N LEU A 3 -32.85 -0.70 2.55
CA LEU A 3 -31.70 -1.38 3.16
C LEU A 3 -31.67 -1.01 4.65
N PRO A 4 -31.48 -1.97 5.57
CA PRO A 4 -31.38 -1.65 6.99
C PRO A 4 -30.27 -0.62 7.20
N ASN A 5 -30.51 0.36 8.08
CA ASN A 5 -29.50 1.34 8.45
C ASN A 5 -28.25 0.61 8.93
N PRO A 6 -27.08 0.84 8.31
CA PRO A 6 -25.86 0.17 8.73
C PRO A 6 -25.41 0.65 10.11
N ASP A 7 -24.87 -0.25 10.93
CA ASP A 7 -24.31 0.10 12.24
C ASP A 7 -23.07 1.01 12.10
N TYR A 8 -22.33 0.86 10.99
CA TYR A 8 -21.09 1.58 10.73
C TYR A 8 -20.96 1.97 9.26
N TYR A 9 -20.43 3.17 9.03
CA TYR A 9 -19.97 3.63 7.72
C TYR A 9 -18.45 3.61 7.67
N VAL A 10 -17.86 2.87 6.73
CA VAL A 10 -16.42 2.87 6.49
C VAL A 10 -16.14 3.65 5.22
N LEU A 11 -15.41 4.76 5.34
CA LEU A 11 -15.16 5.70 4.26
C LEU A 11 -13.67 5.83 3.98
N GLU A 12 -13.26 5.69 2.71
CA GLU A 12 -11.95 6.14 2.24
C GLU A 12 -12.11 7.60 1.79
N LEU A 13 -11.51 8.51 2.53
CA LEU A 13 -11.64 9.94 2.29
C LEU A 13 -10.41 10.50 1.57
N SER A 14 -10.64 11.11 0.42
CA SER A 14 -9.64 11.94 -0.24
C SER A 14 -9.41 13.24 0.54
N ARG A 15 -8.24 13.86 0.34
CA ARG A 15 -7.93 15.17 0.93
C ARG A 15 -8.97 16.24 0.58
N PHE A 16 -9.50 16.25 -0.65
CA PHE A 16 -10.52 17.23 -1.06
C PHE A 16 -11.81 17.07 -0.28
N GLN A 17 -12.22 15.85 0.01
CA GLN A 17 -13.37 15.58 0.84
C GLN A 17 -13.12 16.02 2.29
N ILE A 18 -11.93 15.74 2.83
CA ILE A 18 -11.54 16.17 4.19
C ILE A 18 -11.51 17.70 4.28
N ASP A 19 -11.01 18.40 3.25
CA ASP A 19 -10.99 19.86 3.22
C ASP A 19 -12.39 20.47 3.22
N GLY A 20 -13.39 19.78 2.66
CA GLY A 20 -14.81 20.15 2.70
C GLY A 20 -15.55 19.77 3.99
N MET A 21 -14.93 19.01 4.89
CA MET A 21 -15.54 18.54 6.14
C MET A 21 -15.38 19.58 7.25
N PHE A 22 -16.41 20.40 7.52
CA PHE A 22 -16.36 21.41 8.56
C PHE A 22 -17.02 20.96 9.86
N LYS A 23 -18.15 20.26 9.80
CA LYS A 23 -18.97 19.87 10.94
C LYS A 23 -18.97 18.36 11.21
N THR A 24 -18.52 17.56 10.27
CA THR A 24 -18.55 16.09 10.39
C THR A 24 -17.59 15.64 11.49
N ARG A 25 -18.12 14.85 12.43
CA ARG A 25 -17.33 14.17 13.46
C ARG A 25 -17.06 12.74 13.00
N ILE A 26 -15.80 12.34 13.06
CA ILE A 26 -15.33 11.00 12.73
C ILE A 26 -15.07 10.23 14.03
N ASN A 27 -15.86 9.19 14.30
CA ASN A 27 -15.71 8.41 15.53
C ASN A 27 -14.38 7.66 15.58
N ILE A 28 -13.95 7.10 14.44
CA ILE A 28 -12.66 6.42 14.30
C ILE A 28 -11.96 6.96 13.06
N ALA A 29 -10.91 7.75 13.25
CA ALA A 29 -10.07 8.22 12.16
C ALA A 29 -8.83 7.34 12.04
N ILE A 30 -8.45 6.97 10.81
CA ILE A 30 -7.25 6.18 10.52
C ILE A 30 -6.35 6.96 9.59
N LEU A 31 -5.08 7.12 9.96
CA LEU A 31 -4.05 7.74 9.14
C LEU A 31 -2.84 6.82 9.04
N THR A 32 -2.66 6.20 7.88
CA THR A 32 -1.61 5.22 7.66
C THR A 32 -0.26 5.87 7.40
N ASN A 33 -0.24 6.98 6.65
CA ASN A 33 0.97 7.78 6.38
C ASN A 33 0.62 9.17 5.85
N ILE A 34 1.60 10.05 5.90
CA ILE A 34 1.58 11.35 5.21
C ILE A 34 2.75 11.38 4.23
N THR A 35 2.49 11.00 3.00
CA THR A 35 3.43 11.14 1.89
C THR A 35 2.96 12.27 0.99
N PRO A 36 3.78 13.30 0.73
CA PRO A 36 3.40 14.40 -0.13
C PRO A 36 2.99 13.91 -1.52
N ASP A 37 1.79 14.28 -1.94
CA ASP A 37 1.25 14.01 -3.26
C ASP A 37 0.37 15.20 -3.68
N HIS A 38 0.34 15.54 -4.96
CA HIS A 38 -0.46 16.65 -5.48
C HIS A 38 -0.20 18.00 -4.76
N LEU A 39 1.05 18.34 -4.49
CA LEU A 39 1.43 19.57 -3.77
C LEU A 39 1.04 20.87 -4.51
N ASP A 40 0.84 20.80 -5.82
CA ASP A 40 0.29 21.85 -6.66
C ASP A 40 -0.97 22.50 -6.08
N SER A 41 -1.90 21.67 -5.60
CA SER A 41 -3.15 22.13 -4.97
C SER A 41 -2.96 22.84 -3.61
N TYR A 42 -1.76 22.75 -3.02
CA TYR A 42 -1.40 23.37 -1.73
C TYR A 42 -0.34 24.45 -1.88
N LYS A 43 -0.28 25.10 -3.05
CA LYS A 43 0.74 26.14 -3.34
C LYS A 43 2.16 25.62 -3.09
N ASN A 44 2.41 24.33 -3.36
CA ASN A 44 3.66 23.61 -3.10
C ASN A 44 4.15 23.66 -1.63
N LYS A 45 3.24 23.93 -0.66
CA LYS A 45 3.57 23.93 0.77
C LYS A 45 3.18 22.61 1.42
N VAL A 46 4.16 21.79 1.75
CA VAL A 46 3.98 20.48 2.40
C VAL A 46 3.18 20.60 3.69
N GLN A 47 3.37 21.68 4.47
CA GLN A 47 2.63 21.88 5.73
C GLN A 47 1.12 22.04 5.51
N ASN A 48 0.69 22.67 4.42
CA ASN A 48 -0.74 22.77 4.08
C ASN A 48 -1.35 21.40 3.78
N TYR A 49 -0.63 20.56 3.07
CA TYR A 49 -1.03 19.18 2.80
C TYR A 49 -1.16 18.35 4.09
N ILE A 50 -0.18 18.48 4.99
CA ILE A 50 -0.21 17.83 6.31
C ILE A 50 -1.42 18.30 7.12
N ASN A 51 -1.66 19.62 7.15
CA ASN A 51 -2.80 20.21 7.86
C ASN A 51 -4.12 19.70 7.31
N SER A 52 -4.27 19.63 5.98
CA SER A 52 -5.46 19.09 5.33
C SER A 52 -5.74 17.65 5.78
N LYS A 53 -4.75 16.76 5.72
CA LYS A 53 -4.92 15.36 6.16
C LYS A 53 -5.29 15.23 7.64
N LEU A 54 -4.72 16.06 8.50
CA LEU A 54 -5.00 16.02 9.95
C LEU A 54 -6.32 16.66 10.33
N ARG A 55 -6.99 17.38 9.42
CA ARG A 55 -8.38 17.83 9.62
C ARG A 55 -9.36 16.71 9.91
N ILE A 56 -9.04 15.46 9.52
CA ILE A 56 -9.85 14.29 9.85
C ILE A 56 -10.10 14.15 11.37
N THR A 57 -9.25 14.78 12.21
CA THR A 57 -9.36 14.75 13.67
C THR A 57 -10.01 16.01 14.28
N GLN A 58 -10.34 17.02 13.45
CA GLN A 58 -10.69 18.38 13.94
C GLN A 58 -11.91 18.43 14.88
N ASN A 59 -12.90 17.55 14.66
CA ASN A 59 -14.14 17.52 15.43
C ASN A 59 -14.20 16.31 16.39
N GLN A 60 -13.09 15.58 16.56
CA GLN A 60 -13.03 14.46 17.48
C GLN A 60 -13.01 14.93 18.94
N THR A 61 -13.61 14.11 19.79
CA THR A 61 -13.66 14.29 21.25
C THR A 61 -12.89 13.16 21.94
N ASN A 62 -12.84 13.14 23.26
CA ASN A 62 -12.24 12.06 24.05
C ASN A 62 -12.98 10.71 23.95
N ALA A 63 -14.21 10.70 23.40
CA ALA A 63 -14.95 9.48 23.09
C ALA A 63 -14.52 8.84 21.75
N ASP A 64 -13.82 9.59 20.89
CA ASP A 64 -13.41 9.16 19.56
C ASP A 64 -11.99 8.59 19.56
N SER A 65 -11.64 7.90 18.50
CA SER A 65 -10.35 7.20 18.35
C SER A 65 -9.57 7.71 17.15
N PHE A 66 -8.28 7.95 17.34
CA PHE A 66 -7.36 8.26 16.26
C PHE A 66 -6.27 7.19 16.16
N ILE A 67 -6.29 6.43 15.07
CA ILE A 67 -5.38 5.32 14.77
C ILE A 67 -4.34 5.82 13.78
N TYR A 68 -3.05 5.70 14.09
CA TYR A 68 -2.00 6.27 13.25
C TYR A 68 -0.71 5.45 13.24
N CYS A 69 0.03 5.52 12.12
CA CYS A 69 1.33 4.91 11.99
C CYS A 69 2.40 5.70 12.77
N ALA A 70 2.90 5.11 13.84
CA ALA A 70 3.97 5.71 14.65
C ALA A 70 5.36 5.63 13.97
N ASP A 71 5.50 4.83 12.92
CA ASP A 71 6.74 4.72 12.13
C ASP A 71 6.81 5.76 11.00
N ASP A 72 5.69 6.39 10.65
CA ASP A 72 5.66 7.54 9.75
C ASP A 72 6.15 8.78 10.49
N LYS A 73 7.33 9.26 10.08
CA LYS A 73 8.03 10.36 10.77
C LYS A 73 7.23 11.67 10.76
N VAL A 74 6.50 11.94 9.68
CA VAL A 74 5.71 13.17 9.54
C VAL A 74 4.52 13.12 10.49
N THR A 75 3.75 12.04 10.43
CA THR A 75 2.59 11.83 11.31
C THR A 75 3.02 11.87 12.79
N ALA A 76 4.05 11.12 13.17
CA ALA A 76 4.51 11.06 14.56
C ALA A 76 4.93 12.44 15.10
N LYS A 77 5.67 13.24 14.30
CA LYS A 77 6.10 14.58 14.64
C LYS A 77 4.91 15.55 14.82
N GLU A 78 3.95 15.47 13.92
CA GLU A 78 2.79 16.38 13.95
C GLU A 78 1.81 16.07 15.09
N ILE A 79 1.64 14.80 15.46
CA ILE A 79 0.79 14.41 16.60
C ILE A 79 1.36 14.93 17.92
N ILE A 80 2.68 14.89 18.10
CA ILE A 80 3.34 15.42 19.31
C ILE A 80 3.10 16.94 19.45
N LYS A 81 3.09 17.67 18.32
CA LYS A 81 2.87 19.13 18.33
C LYS A 81 1.42 19.53 18.53
N ARG A 82 0.47 18.63 18.27
CA ARG A 82 -0.96 18.93 18.29
C ARG A 82 -1.61 18.38 19.54
N LYS A 83 -2.45 19.20 20.18
CA LYS A 83 -3.30 18.76 21.27
C LYS A 83 -4.57 18.13 20.66
N LEU A 84 -4.54 16.82 20.40
CA LEU A 84 -5.68 16.08 19.89
C LEU A 84 -6.58 15.63 21.06
N ASN A 85 -7.89 15.75 20.88
CA ASN A 85 -8.87 15.33 21.90
C ASN A 85 -9.13 13.82 21.87
N ALA A 86 -8.97 13.18 20.72
CA ALA A 86 -9.24 11.75 20.53
C ALA A 86 -8.31 10.85 21.33
N GLN A 87 -8.77 9.66 21.61
CA GLN A 87 -7.94 8.58 22.16
C GLN A 87 -6.96 8.11 21.10
N LEU A 88 -5.67 8.09 21.41
CA LEU A 88 -4.60 7.76 20.46
C LEU A 88 -4.26 6.27 20.46
N PHE A 89 -4.28 5.68 19.26
CA PHE A 89 -3.92 4.28 19.03
C PHE A 89 -2.79 4.18 17.98
N PRO A 90 -1.52 4.32 18.40
CA PRO A 90 -0.38 4.15 17.51
C PRO A 90 -0.20 2.71 17.05
N PHE A 91 0.26 2.50 15.81
CA PHE A 91 0.76 1.21 15.38
C PHE A 91 2.16 1.30 14.79
N SER A 92 2.98 0.25 14.98
CA SER A 92 4.39 0.21 14.59
C SER A 92 4.88 -1.21 14.32
N ILE A 93 5.70 -1.40 13.28
CA ILE A 93 6.47 -2.64 13.10
C ILE A 93 7.90 -2.54 13.64
N LYS A 94 8.30 -1.34 14.11
CA LYS A 94 9.66 -1.05 14.57
C LYS A 94 9.78 -0.97 16.08
N ARG A 95 8.70 -0.60 16.78
CA ARG A 95 8.69 -0.30 18.22
C ARG A 95 7.53 -0.98 18.92
N LYS A 96 7.76 -1.39 20.17
CA LYS A 96 6.69 -1.91 21.04
C LYS A 96 5.75 -0.77 21.45
N MET A 97 4.45 -0.99 21.36
CA MET A 97 3.40 -0.06 21.75
C MET A 97 2.69 -0.57 23.01
N LYS A 98 2.53 0.29 24.01
CA LYS A 98 1.73 -0.03 25.22
C LYS A 98 0.24 -0.09 24.89
N ARG A 99 -0.22 0.79 24.00
CA ARG A 99 -1.58 0.87 23.47
C ARG A 99 -1.50 0.93 21.94
N GLY A 100 -2.48 0.36 21.23
CA GLY A 100 -2.49 0.28 19.77
C GLY A 100 -1.96 -1.06 19.28
N ALA A 101 -1.09 -1.09 18.28
CA ALA A 101 -0.54 -2.34 17.75
C ALA A 101 0.96 -2.29 17.52
N HIS A 102 1.61 -3.46 17.63
CA HIS A 102 3.02 -3.57 17.25
C HIS A 102 3.36 -4.98 16.76
N LEU A 103 4.47 -5.07 16.04
CA LEU A 103 5.07 -6.32 15.61
C LEU A 103 6.10 -6.76 16.64
N LEU A 104 5.88 -7.94 17.24
CA LEU A 104 6.89 -8.65 18.01
C LEU A 104 7.67 -9.56 17.05
N LYS A 105 8.93 -9.22 16.78
CA LYS A 105 9.83 -10.09 16.01
C LYS A 105 10.26 -11.25 16.90
N GLU A 106 10.00 -12.48 16.49
CA GLU A 106 10.57 -13.65 17.15
C GLU A 106 12.04 -13.77 16.68
N ASN A 107 12.98 -13.97 17.63
CA ASN A 107 14.37 -14.25 17.31
C ASN A 107 14.43 -15.62 16.62
N ILE A 108 14.76 -15.62 15.33
CA ILE A 108 14.82 -16.80 14.45
C ILE A 108 15.96 -17.79 14.84
N LEU A 109 16.77 -17.48 15.84
CA LEU A 109 17.87 -18.36 16.28
C LEU A 109 17.41 -19.73 16.79
N SER A 110 16.15 -19.88 17.23
CA SER A 110 15.61 -21.15 17.73
C SER A 110 14.87 -22.01 16.69
N LEU A 111 14.68 -21.51 15.46
CA LEU A 111 13.92 -22.21 14.39
C LEU A 111 14.77 -22.64 13.19
N ARG A 112 16.11 -22.58 13.29
CA ARG A 112 17.01 -22.86 12.16
C ARG A 112 17.04 -24.33 11.68
N GLU A 113 16.37 -25.24 12.37
CA GLU A 113 16.50 -26.68 12.05
C GLU A 113 15.42 -27.28 11.13
N LYS A 114 14.37 -26.57 10.74
CA LYS A 114 13.24 -27.26 10.04
C LYS A 114 12.72 -26.74 8.72
N THR A 115 13.12 -25.59 8.16
CA THR A 115 12.60 -25.21 6.82
C THR A 115 13.58 -24.39 5.99
N LYS A 116 13.90 -24.91 4.79
CA LYS A 116 14.68 -24.28 3.71
C LYS A 116 13.87 -23.24 2.91
N THR A 117 13.25 -22.25 3.54
CA THR A 117 12.59 -21.16 2.81
C THR A 117 13.17 -19.81 3.24
N PRO A 118 13.70 -18.99 2.31
CA PRO A 118 14.57 -17.86 2.63
C PRO A 118 13.87 -16.55 2.97
N PHE A 119 12.64 -16.46 3.36
CA PHE A 119 11.99 -15.23 3.85
C PHE A 119 10.75 -15.51 4.70
N ARG A 120 10.95 -16.15 5.85
CA ARG A 120 9.94 -16.07 6.90
C ARG A 120 10.29 -14.90 7.79
N THR A 121 9.62 -13.78 7.64
CA THR A 121 9.51 -12.76 8.68
C THR A 121 8.59 -13.32 9.77
N GLY A 122 9.08 -14.32 10.52
CA GLY A 122 8.40 -14.85 11.69
C GLY A 122 8.16 -13.71 12.68
N GLY A 123 6.91 -13.40 12.97
CA GLY A 123 6.57 -12.35 13.91
C GLY A 123 5.11 -12.42 14.30
N LYS A 124 4.80 -11.91 15.48
CA LYS A 124 3.43 -11.79 15.98
C LYS A 124 2.98 -10.35 15.95
N MET A 125 1.88 -10.08 15.29
CA MET A 125 1.14 -8.84 15.43
C MET A 125 0.39 -8.86 16.76
N ILE A 126 0.61 -7.86 17.60
CA ILE A 126 0.00 -7.71 18.91
C ILE A 126 -0.80 -6.41 18.94
N LEU A 127 -2.09 -6.50 19.25
CA LEU A 127 -2.99 -5.38 19.42
C LEU A 127 -3.35 -5.24 20.90
N ASN A 128 -3.11 -4.08 21.48
CA ASN A 128 -3.43 -3.73 22.87
C ASN A 128 -4.39 -2.54 22.86
N ILE A 129 -5.68 -2.77 23.07
CA ILE A 129 -6.67 -1.70 23.15
C ILE A 129 -6.77 -1.17 24.58
N ASN A 130 -6.79 -2.09 25.56
CA ASN A 130 -6.71 -1.80 26.99
C ASN A 130 -5.91 -2.90 27.69
N GLN A 131 -5.64 -2.77 29.00
CA GLN A 131 -4.78 -3.67 29.75
C GLN A 131 -5.24 -5.15 29.74
N HIS A 132 -6.53 -5.42 29.54
CA HIS A 132 -7.10 -6.77 29.59
C HIS A 132 -7.54 -7.31 28.23
N ASN A 133 -7.36 -6.55 27.14
CA ASN A 133 -7.90 -6.89 25.83
C ASN A 133 -6.81 -6.96 24.75
N GLN A 134 -5.92 -7.95 24.90
CA GLN A 134 -4.88 -8.23 23.91
C GLN A 134 -5.42 -9.18 22.82
N PHE A 135 -5.11 -8.88 21.56
CA PHE A 135 -5.28 -9.76 20.40
C PHE A 135 -3.91 -10.05 19.81
N THR A 136 -3.67 -11.30 19.44
CA THR A 136 -2.40 -11.73 18.86
C THR A 136 -2.65 -12.59 17.63
N MET A 137 -1.89 -12.34 16.55
CA MET A 137 -1.94 -13.09 15.31
C MET A 137 -0.54 -13.20 14.69
N PHE A 138 -0.19 -14.37 14.16
CA PHE A 138 1.05 -14.51 13.41
C PHE A 138 0.94 -13.79 12.05
N VAL A 139 2.02 -13.12 11.65
CA VAL A 139 2.06 -12.39 10.38
C VAL A 139 1.84 -13.34 9.18
N GLU A 140 2.31 -14.57 9.29
CA GLU A 140 2.16 -15.62 8.27
C GLU A 140 0.71 -16.03 8.03
N GLN A 141 -0.17 -15.79 9.00
CA GLN A 141 -1.61 -16.06 8.91
C GLN A 141 -2.37 -14.95 8.18
N LEU A 142 -1.75 -13.79 7.93
CA LEU A 142 -2.40 -12.74 7.16
C LEU A 142 -2.54 -13.15 5.70
N ALA A 143 -3.72 -13.00 5.13
CA ALA A 143 -3.98 -13.25 3.71
C ALA A 143 -3.11 -12.35 2.82
N LEU A 144 -2.95 -11.09 3.21
CA LEU A 144 -2.10 -10.12 2.52
C LEU A 144 -0.73 -10.04 3.17
N GLN A 145 0.30 -10.41 2.42
CA GLN A 145 1.69 -10.38 2.88
C GLN A 145 2.39 -9.04 2.56
N GLY A 146 3.54 -8.81 3.18
CA GLY A 146 4.34 -7.60 3.00
C GLY A 146 4.15 -6.55 4.09
N LYS A 147 5.18 -5.71 4.29
CA LYS A 147 5.22 -4.73 5.40
C LYS A 147 4.03 -3.76 5.42
N HIS A 148 3.63 -3.26 4.24
CA HIS A 148 2.50 -2.34 4.12
C HIS A 148 1.18 -3.00 4.55
N ASN A 149 1.00 -4.29 4.25
CA ASN A 149 -0.19 -5.02 4.65
C ASN A 149 -0.20 -5.35 6.13
N ILE A 150 0.96 -5.53 6.76
CA ILE A 150 1.06 -5.64 8.23
C ILE A 150 0.57 -4.33 8.88
N TYR A 151 1.00 -3.16 8.37
CA TYR A 151 0.50 -1.87 8.85
C TYR A 151 -1.02 -1.73 8.66
N ASN A 152 -1.53 -2.08 7.48
CA ASN A 152 -2.97 -2.03 7.20
C ASN A 152 -3.76 -2.97 8.11
N SER A 153 -3.29 -4.21 8.32
CA SER A 153 -3.89 -5.19 9.21
C SER A 153 -3.90 -4.72 10.68
N MET A 154 -2.83 -4.05 11.13
CA MET A 154 -2.79 -3.44 12.46
C MET A 154 -3.84 -2.34 12.60
N ALA A 155 -3.92 -1.44 11.62
CA ALA A 155 -4.90 -0.34 11.64
C ALA A 155 -6.34 -0.87 11.62
N ALA A 156 -6.65 -1.80 10.73
CA ALA A 156 -7.96 -2.46 10.65
C ALA A 156 -8.31 -3.23 11.93
N GLY A 157 -7.36 -3.99 12.44
CA GLY A 157 -7.53 -4.75 13.69
C GLY A 157 -7.80 -3.86 14.89
N ILE A 158 -7.09 -2.71 15.03
CA ILE A 158 -7.36 -1.73 16.08
C ILE A 158 -8.79 -1.18 15.93
N ALA A 159 -9.17 -0.72 14.71
CA ALA A 159 -10.49 -0.18 14.45
C ALA A 159 -11.59 -1.17 14.81
N ALA A 160 -11.47 -2.42 14.37
CA ALA A 160 -12.41 -3.48 14.68
C ALA A 160 -12.49 -3.75 16.20
N ARG A 161 -11.35 -3.71 16.92
CA ARG A 161 -11.37 -3.88 18.39
C ARG A 161 -11.94 -2.69 19.14
N VAL A 162 -11.82 -1.48 18.60
CA VAL A 162 -12.42 -0.26 19.18
C VAL A 162 -13.97 -0.34 19.15
N VAL A 163 -14.53 -0.99 18.13
CA VAL A 163 -15.99 -1.25 18.02
C VAL A 163 -16.38 -2.66 18.50
N ASP A 164 -15.55 -3.26 19.33
CA ASP A 164 -15.80 -4.55 20.00
C ASP A 164 -16.07 -5.76 19.10
N VAL A 165 -15.60 -5.74 17.82
CA VAL A 165 -15.64 -6.93 16.96
C VAL A 165 -14.88 -8.07 17.66
N ARG A 166 -15.46 -9.26 17.69
CA ARG A 166 -14.88 -10.44 18.34
C ARG A 166 -13.53 -10.83 17.72
N LYS A 167 -12.58 -11.28 18.55
CA LYS A 167 -11.22 -11.63 18.14
C LYS A 167 -11.15 -12.73 17.07
N ASN A 168 -12.03 -13.72 17.14
CA ASN A 168 -12.11 -14.78 16.12
C ASN A 168 -12.54 -14.23 14.76
N VAL A 169 -13.52 -13.32 14.71
CA VAL A 169 -13.99 -12.67 13.47
C VAL A 169 -12.84 -11.85 12.84
N ILE A 170 -12.10 -11.07 13.66
CA ILE A 170 -10.94 -10.33 13.16
C ILE A 170 -9.88 -11.27 12.58
N ARG A 171 -9.59 -12.37 13.28
CA ARG A 171 -8.60 -13.36 12.80
C ARG A 171 -9.03 -13.97 11.47
N GLU A 172 -10.25 -14.43 11.38
CA GLU A 172 -10.83 -15.01 10.18
C GLU A 172 -10.79 -14.01 9.01
N SER A 173 -11.31 -12.79 9.21
CA SER A 173 -11.30 -11.75 8.18
C SER A 173 -9.89 -11.39 7.69
N LEU A 174 -8.91 -11.31 8.59
CA LEU A 174 -7.51 -11.00 8.21
C LEU A 174 -6.80 -12.20 7.55
N SER A 175 -7.25 -13.44 7.83
CA SER A 175 -6.68 -14.66 7.23
C SER A 175 -7.29 -15.01 5.88
N ASP A 176 -8.54 -14.62 5.64
CA ASP A 176 -9.31 -14.97 4.43
C ASP A 176 -9.63 -13.76 3.55
N PHE A 177 -8.95 -12.65 3.78
CA PHE A 177 -9.19 -11.42 3.04
C PHE A 177 -8.84 -11.60 1.55
N GLN A 178 -9.85 -11.56 0.69
CA GLN A 178 -9.64 -11.56 -0.75
C GLN A 178 -8.98 -10.24 -1.19
N ASN A 179 -7.94 -10.36 -2.00
CA ASN A 179 -7.18 -9.19 -2.45
C ASN A 179 -8.10 -8.24 -3.25
N ILE A 180 -7.93 -6.93 -3.03
CA ILE A 180 -8.64 -5.91 -3.80
C ILE A 180 -8.11 -5.95 -5.23
N GLU A 181 -9.01 -6.03 -6.21
CA GLU A 181 -8.67 -5.96 -7.63
C GLU A 181 -7.74 -4.79 -7.94
N HIS A 182 -6.76 -5.01 -8.78
CA HIS A 182 -5.74 -4.03 -9.17
C HIS A 182 -4.75 -3.58 -8.08
N ARG A 183 -4.72 -4.26 -6.91
CA ARG A 183 -3.73 -3.99 -5.86
C ARG A 183 -2.92 -5.25 -5.56
N MET A 184 -1.68 -5.32 -6.08
CA MET A 184 -0.82 -6.50 -5.96
C MET A 184 -1.55 -7.82 -6.28
N GLU A 185 -2.52 -7.74 -7.20
CA GLU A 185 -3.37 -8.84 -7.60
C GLU A 185 -2.57 -9.86 -8.43
N PHE A 186 -2.47 -11.09 -7.96
CA PHE A 186 -1.93 -12.17 -8.77
C PHE A 186 -2.93 -12.51 -9.88
N VAL A 187 -2.51 -12.34 -11.13
CA VAL A 187 -3.36 -12.58 -12.30
C VAL A 187 -3.25 -14.02 -12.78
N SER A 188 -2.04 -14.46 -13.07
CA SER A 188 -1.77 -15.79 -13.62
C SER A 188 -0.28 -16.12 -13.55
N LYS A 189 0.04 -17.40 -13.78
CA LYS A 189 1.40 -17.88 -14.06
C LYS A 189 1.42 -18.48 -15.45
N VAL A 190 2.09 -17.81 -16.39
CA VAL A 190 2.19 -18.24 -17.79
C VAL A 190 3.64 -18.59 -18.09
N HIS A 191 3.91 -19.77 -18.64
CA HIS A 191 5.26 -20.29 -18.94
C HIS A 191 6.27 -20.17 -17.77
N GLY A 192 5.77 -20.29 -16.53
CA GLY A 192 6.59 -20.20 -15.33
C GLY A 192 6.91 -18.77 -14.87
N VAL A 193 6.36 -17.73 -15.52
CA VAL A 193 6.44 -16.31 -15.15
C VAL A 193 5.18 -15.90 -14.42
N ASN A 194 5.32 -15.19 -13.30
CA ASN A 194 4.19 -14.66 -12.53
C ASN A 194 3.77 -13.29 -13.08
N TYR A 195 2.47 -13.06 -13.21
CA TYR A 195 1.89 -11.76 -13.62
C TYR A 195 1.14 -11.15 -12.46
N ILE A 196 1.54 -9.93 -12.08
CA ILE A 196 0.96 -9.19 -10.95
C ILE A 196 0.42 -7.84 -11.43
N ASN A 197 -0.85 -7.60 -11.10
CA ASN A 197 -1.56 -6.37 -11.41
C ASN A 197 -1.63 -5.46 -10.18
N ASP A 198 -0.86 -4.39 -10.21
CA ASP A 198 -0.86 -3.33 -9.21
C ASP A 198 -1.20 -1.98 -9.86
N SER A 199 -2.17 -1.99 -10.77
CA SER A 199 -2.58 -0.80 -11.54
C SER A 199 -3.01 0.38 -10.66
N LYS A 200 -3.44 0.11 -9.42
CA LYS A 200 -3.80 1.12 -8.41
C LYS A 200 -2.58 1.91 -7.87
N ALA A 201 -1.35 1.46 -8.12
CA ALA A 201 -0.12 2.18 -7.75
C ALA A 201 0.13 3.39 -8.68
N THR A 202 -0.63 4.46 -8.50
CA THR A 202 -0.61 5.67 -9.32
C THR A 202 0.41 6.71 -8.86
N ASN A 203 1.27 6.39 -7.90
CA ASN A 203 2.35 7.23 -7.41
C ASN A 203 3.60 6.42 -7.06
N VAL A 204 4.73 7.12 -6.93
CA VAL A 204 6.06 6.53 -6.71
C VAL A 204 6.13 5.74 -5.40
N ASN A 205 5.48 6.24 -4.35
CA ASN A 205 5.51 5.58 -3.05
C ASN A 205 4.79 4.22 -3.07
N SER A 206 3.64 4.14 -3.75
CA SER A 206 2.94 2.87 -3.92
C SER A 206 3.78 1.85 -4.69
N ALA A 207 4.41 2.28 -5.79
CA ALA A 207 5.30 1.41 -6.57
C ALA A 207 6.56 1.00 -5.78
N TRP A 208 7.06 1.85 -4.87
CA TRP A 208 8.16 1.47 -3.98
C TRP A 208 7.80 0.24 -3.14
N TYR A 209 6.62 0.23 -2.54
CA TYR A 209 6.16 -0.93 -1.76
C TYR A 209 5.92 -2.16 -2.63
N ALA A 210 5.40 -1.97 -3.85
CA ALA A 210 5.22 -3.08 -4.79
C ALA A 210 6.55 -3.72 -5.15
N LEU A 211 7.55 -2.94 -5.55
CA LEU A 211 8.90 -3.42 -5.86
C LEU A 211 9.58 -4.05 -4.63
N GLU A 212 9.44 -3.43 -3.45
CA GLU A 212 10.04 -3.94 -2.21
C GLU A 212 9.51 -5.31 -1.82
N SER A 213 8.22 -5.56 -2.05
CA SER A 213 7.57 -6.82 -1.71
C SER A 213 7.92 -7.99 -2.63
N MET A 214 8.50 -7.74 -3.82
CA MET A 214 8.88 -8.80 -4.74
C MET A 214 10.12 -9.55 -4.28
N THR A 215 10.08 -10.87 -4.45
CA THR A 215 11.17 -11.79 -4.08
C THR A 215 11.94 -12.34 -5.29
N HIS A 216 11.40 -12.21 -6.50
CA HIS A 216 11.96 -12.68 -7.76
C HIS A 216 12.40 -11.51 -8.63
N PRO A 217 13.28 -11.72 -9.63
CA PRO A 217 13.59 -10.68 -10.61
C PRO A 217 12.34 -10.16 -11.32
N ILE A 218 12.32 -8.84 -11.60
CA ILE A 218 11.13 -8.15 -12.07
C ILE A 218 11.33 -7.65 -13.51
N VAL A 219 10.36 -7.91 -14.37
CA VAL A 219 10.10 -7.08 -15.55
C VAL A 219 8.99 -6.10 -15.17
N TRP A 220 9.35 -4.82 -15.08
CA TRP A 220 8.49 -3.78 -14.51
C TRP A 220 7.77 -2.99 -15.60
N ILE A 221 6.42 -3.00 -15.58
CA ILE A 221 5.59 -2.17 -16.45
C ILE A 221 5.24 -0.89 -15.68
N VAL A 222 5.69 0.27 -16.20
CA VAL A 222 5.62 1.59 -15.55
C VAL A 222 5.28 2.67 -16.56
N GLY A 223 4.50 3.68 -16.15
CA GLY A 223 4.16 4.82 -17.03
C GLY A 223 2.73 5.31 -16.89
N GLY A 224 2.41 6.35 -17.65
CA GLY A 224 1.17 7.10 -17.60
C GLY A 224 1.44 8.60 -17.41
N VAL A 225 0.43 9.36 -16.94
CA VAL A 225 0.55 10.79 -16.67
C VAL A 225 1.43 11.06 -15.45
N ASP A 226 2.62 11.62 -15.66
CA ASP A 226 3.55 12.02 -14.59
C ASP A 226 3.07 13.33 -13.92
N LYS A 227 2.82 13.30 -12.62
CA LYS A 227 2.38 14.44 -11.81
C LYS A 227 3.51 15.09 -11.00
N GLY A 228 4.72 15.14 -11.55
CA GLY A 228 5.90 15.69 -10.86
C GLY A 228 6.66 14.66 -10.02
N ASN A 229 6.57 13.38 -10.37
CA ASN A 229 7.19 12.29 -9.64
C ASN A 229 8.71 12.47 -9.46
N ASP A 230 9.23 12.22 -8.25
CA ASP A 230 10.66 12.01 -8.00
C ASP A 230 10.95 10.51 -7.92
N TYR A 231 11.57 9.97 -8.97
CA TYR A 231 11.89 8.54 -9.06
C TYR A 231 13.14 8.12 -8.28
N LYS A 232 13.90 9.06 -7.70
CA LYS A 232 15.17 8.75 -7.00
C LYS A 232 14.99 7.73 -5.89
N MET A 233 13.86 7.77 -5.17
CA MET A 233 13.59 6.82 -4.09
C MET A 233 13.45 5.35 -4.55
N LEU A 234 13.26 5.12 -5.86
CA LEU A 234 13.14 3.79 -6.44
C LEU A 234 14.50 3.25 -6.93
N HIS A 235 15.53 4.09 -7.09
CA HIS A 235 16.78 3.73 -7.76
C HIS A 235 17.43 2.47 -7.17
N GLU A 236 17.53 2.37 -5.84
CA GLU A 236 18.14 1.21 -5.18
C GLU A 236 17.35 -0.09 -5.41
N LEU A 237 16.02 -0.03 -5.33
CA LEU A 237 15.18 -1.20 -5.58
C LEU A 237 15.22 -1.62 -7.05
N VAL A 238 15.19 -0.64 -7.97
CA VAL A 238 15.28 -0.90 -9.40
C VAL A 238 16.61 -1.57 -9.74
N LYS A 239 17.73 -1.03 -9.25
CA LYS A 239 19.06 -1.62 -9.46
C LYS A 239 19.17 -3.06 -8.93
N GLN A 240 18.51 -3.34 -7.79
CA GLN A 240 18.60 -4.66 -7.13
C GLN A 240 17.67 -5.71 -7.73
N LYS A 241 16.48 -5.30 -8.22
CA LYS A 241 15.39 -6.24 -8.51
C LYS A 241 14.85 -6.17 -9.93
N VAL A 242 15.03 -5.06 -10.63
CA VAL A 242 14.41 -4.86 -11.94
C VAL A 242 15.39 -5.25 -13.04
N LYS A 243 15.03 -6.28 -13.80
CA LYS A 243 15.78 -6.82 -14.95
C LYS A 243 15.54 -6.01 -16.22
N ALA A 244 14.30 -5.58 -16.43
CA ALA A 244 13.90 -4.79 -17.57
C ALA A 244 12.71 -3.88 -17.23
N ILE A 245 12.58 -2.77 -17.96
CA ILE A 245 11.47 -1.83 -17.85
C ILE A 245 10.69 -1.80 -19.15
N VAL A 246 9.37 -1.90 -19.04
CA VAL A 246 8.44 -1.65 -20.15
C VAL A 246 7.62 -0.42 -19.81
N CYS A 247 7.86 0.65 -20.53
CA CYS A 247 7.11 1.90 -20.37
C CYS A 247 5.74 1.78 -21.04
N LEU A 248 4.68 2.13 -20.31
CA LEU A 248 3.30 2.12 -20.78
C LEU A 248 2.70 3.51 -20.57
N GLY A 249 2.77 4.36 -21.58
CA GLY A 249 2.29 5.75 -21.52
C GLY A 249 2.65 6.53 -22.78
N VAL A 250 2.05 7.70 -22.95
CA VAL A 250 2.29 8.60 -24.10
C VAL A 250 3.66 9.29 -23.97
N ASP A 251 4.00 9.80 -22.78
CA ASP A 251 5.31 10.43 -22.52
C ASP A 251 6.08 9.69 -21.43
N ASN A 252 7.09 8.96 -21.88
CA ASN A 252 7.95 8.15 -21.02
C ASN A 252 9.37 8.73 -20.84
N LYS A 253 9.63 9.97 -21.31
CA LYS A 253 11.00 10.58 -21.32
C LYS A 253 11.60 10.66 -19.94
N LYS A 254 10.81 11.03 -18.92
CA LYS A 254 11.28 11.20 -17.54
C LYS A 254 11.63 9.86 -16.90
N ILE A 255 10.82 8.83 -17.14
CA ILE A 255 11.09 7.45 -16.68
C ILE A 255 12.40 6.97 -17.32
N LYS A 256 12.52 7.07 -18.64
CA LYS A 256 13.71 6.66 -19.38
C LYS A 256 14.97 7.40 -18.84
N ARG A 257 14.89 8.72 -18.65
CA ARG A 257 16.01 9.51 -18.10
C ARG A 257 16.40 9.04 -16.70
N SER A 258 15.42 8.69 -15.86
CA SER A 258 15.68 8.29 -14.48
C SER A 258 16.34 6.90 -14.37
N PHE A 259 15.98 5.96 -15.25
CA PHE A 259 16.38 4.57 -15.08
C PHE A 259 17.34 4.02 -16.14
N SER A 260 17.68 4.77 -17.21
CA SER A 260 18.55 4.31 -18.29
C SER A 260 19.97 3.94 -17.85
N LYS A 261 20.45 4.45 -16.72
CA LYS A 261 21.75 4.09 -16.13
C LYS A 261 21.69 2.94 -15.14
N LEU A 262 20.49 2.44 -14.83
CA LEU A 262 20.24 1.42 -13.81
C LEU A 262 19.76 0.10 -14.40
N VAL A 263 19.12 0.14 -15.58
CA VAL A 263 18.54 -1.02 -16.25
C VAL A 263 18.90 -0.95 -17.73
N ASP A 264 19.47 -2.03 -18.25
CA ASP A 264 19.99 -2.09 -19.64
C ASP A 264 18.88 -2.08 -20.68
N THR A 265 17.72 -2.66 -20.36
CA THR A 265 16.62 -2.81 -21.31
C THR A 265 15.40 -1.98 -20.87
N ILE A 266 15.07 -0.97 -21.70
CA ILE A 266 13.87 -0.14 -21.53
C ILE A 266 13.12 -0.08 -22.86
N VAL A 267 11.93 -0.68 -22.91
CA VAL A 267 11.05 -0.73 -24.09
C VAL A 267 9.89 0.25 -23.88
N GLN A 268 9.44 0.93 -24.95
CA GLN A 268 8.29 1.82 -24.92
C GLN A 268 7.09 1.19 -25.62
N THR A 269 5.92 1.31 -25.02
CA THR A 269 4.65 0.78 -25.55
C THR A 269 3.51 1.78 -25.31
N SER A 270 2.45 1.68 -26.11
CA SER A 270 1.27 2.52 -26.04
C SER A 270 -0.03 1.75 -25.84
N SER A 271 0.04 0.46 -25.59
CA SER A 271 -1.12 -0.37 -25.24
C SER A 271 -0.78 -1.43 -24.20
N ALA A 272 -1.79 -1.86 -23.44
CA ALA A 272 -1.61 -2.94 -22.46
C ALA A 272 -1.19 -4.26 -23.13
N SER A 273 -1.71 -4.55 -24.31
CA SER A 273 -1.36 -5.76 -25.08
C SER A 273 0.11 -5.76 -25.50
N ASP A 274 0.61 -4.62 -26.02
CA ASP A 274 2.02 -4.52 -26.41
C ASP A 274 2.95 -4.56 -25.19
N ALA A 275 2.53 -3.92 -24.09
CA ALA A 275 3.30 -3.95 -22.85
C ALA A 275 3.44 -5.37 -22.28
N VAL A 276 2.36 -6.15 -22.27
CA VAL A 276 2.37 -7.52 -21.79
C VAL A 276 3.22 -8.40 -22.71
N ARG A 277 3.06 -8.29 -24.05
CA ARG A 277 3.88 -9.02 -25.03
C ARG A 277 5.37 -8.70 -24.92
N ALA A 278 5.71 -7.41 -24.80
CA ALA A 278 7.10 -6.98 -24.63
C ALA A 278 7.68 -7.50 -23.31
N ALA A 279 6.94 -7.37 -22.22
CA ALA A 279 7.37 -7.87 -20.92
C ALA A 279 7.56 -9.42 -20.92
N SER A 280 6.65 -10.14 -21.54
CA SER A 280 6.73 -11.61 -21.68
C SER A 280 7.99 -12.07 -22.42
N ARG A 281 8.41 -11.35 -23.47
CA ARG A 281 9.64 -11.67 -24.22
C ARG A 281 10.91 -11.39 -23.42
N LEU A 282 10.86 -10.45 -22.46
CA LEU A 282 12.00 -10.07 -21.63
C LEU A 282 12.12 -10.90 -20.35
N ALA A 283 11.02 -11.55 -19.95
CA ALA A 283 10.98 -12.38 -18.76
C ALA A 283 11.50 -13.80 -19.03
N SER A 284 12.08 -14.40 -18.00
CA SER A 284 12.50 -15.80 -17.95
C SER A 284 11.67 -16.57 -16.93
N LYS A 285 11.64 -17.89 -17.02
CA LYS A 285 10.99 -18.75 -16.01
C LYS A 285 11.50 -18.42 -14.60
N GLY A 286 10.59 -18.13 -13.69
CA GLY A 286 10.88 -17.71 -12.32
C GLY A 286 10.80 -16.20 -12.11
N ASP A 287 10.77 -15.39 -13.17
CA ASP A 287 10.61 -13.94 -13.05
C ASP A 287 9.15 -13.54 -12.72
N THR A 288 8.99 -12.28 -12.34
CA THR A 288 7.69 -11.65 -12.14
C THR A 288 7.53 -10.47 -13.10
N ILE A 289 6.43 -10.45 -13.86
CA ILE A 289 5.97 -9.26 -14.58
C ILE A 289 5.03 -8.50 -13.68
N LEU A 290 5.43 -7.27 -13.33
CA LEU A 290 4.72 -6.41 -12.40
C LEU A 290 4.20 -5.16 -13.11
N LEU A 291 2.89 -5.01 -13.21
CA LEU A 291 2.26 -3.73 -13.57
C LEU A 291 2.14 -2.90 -12.28
N SER A 292 3.02 -1.91 -12.07
CA SER A 292 2.95 -0.95 -10.96
C SER A 292 3.39 0.43 -11.47
N PRO A 293 2.44 1.20 -12.03
CA PRO A 293 2.71 2.25 -13.02
C PRO A 293 3.40 3.50 -12.49
N CYS A 294 3.39 3.80 -11.20
CA CYS A 294 3.82 5.08 -10.59
C CYS A 294 3.02 6.31 -11.03
N CYS A 295 2.25 6.21 -12.09
CA CYS A 295 1.60 7.33 -12.78
C CYS A 295 0.09 7.12 -12.90
N ALA A 296 -0.63 8.22 -13.04
CA ALA A 296 -2.06 8.17 -13.37
C ALA A 296 -2.26 7.58 -14.77
N SER A 297 -3.46 7.08 -15.05
CA SER A 297 -3.76 6.27 -16.24
C SER A 297 -4.40 7.03 -17.41
N GLN A 298 -4.80 8.30 -17.20
CA GLN A 298 -5.70 9.04 -18.09
C GLN A 298 -5.08 9.48 -19.43
N ASP A 299 -3.88 9.03 -19.75
CA ASP A 299 -3.28 9.22 -21.07
C ASP A 299 -3.67 8.15 -22.10
N LEU A 300 -3.80 6.89 -21.66
CA LEU A 300 -4.10 5.73 -22.50
C LEU A 300 -5.37 4.98 -22.07
N PHE A 301 -5.88 5.28 -20.89
CA PHE A 301 -6.97 4.53 -20.25
C PHE A 301 -7.95 5.48 -19.54
N ASP A 302 -9.20 5.08 -19.41
CA ASP A 302 -10.23 5.88 -18.72
C ASP A 302 -9.89 6.10 -17.23
N ASN A 303 -9.39 5.05 -16.58
CA ASN A 303 -9.02 5.05 -15.17
C ASN A 303 -8.04 3.90 -14.89
N TYR A 304 -7.58 3.76 -13.63
CA TYR A 304 -6.64 2.69 -13.25
C TYR A 304 -7.30 1.31 -13.31
N GLU A 305 -8.59 1.21 -13.10
CA GLU A 305 -9.36 -0.03 -13.22
C GLU A 305 -9.37 -0.53 -14.68
N ASP A 306 -9.62 0.37 -15.64
CA ASP A 306 -9.57 0.06 -17.05
C ASP A 306 -8.18 -0.42 -17.47
N ARG A 307 -7.12 0.28 -17.06
CA ARG A 307 -5.73 -0.16 -17.28
C ARG A 307 -5.47 -1.56 -16.73
N GLY A 308 -5.92 -1.81 -15.50
CA GLY A 308 -5.76 -3.11 -14.85
C GLY A 308 -6.56 -4.23 -15.53
N ARG A 309 -7.79 -3.97 -15.96
CA ARG A 309 -8.61 -4.93 -16.73
C ARG A 309 -7.96 -5.27 -18.08
N LYS A 310 -7.51 -4.26 -18.84
CA LYS A 310 -6.82 -4.46 -20.13
C LYS A 310 -5.51 -5.23 -19.97
N PHE A 311 -4.76 -4.99 -18.88
CA PHE A 311 -3.58 -5.80 -18.53
C PHE A 311 -3.97 -7.26 -18.30
N LYS A 312 -5.00 -7.54 -17.48
CA LYS A 312 -5.47 -8.92 -17.23
C LYS A 312 -5.95 -9.62 -18.50
N GLN A 313 -6.66 -8.92 -19.36
CA GLN A 313 -7.10 -9.45 -20.66
C GLN A 313 -5.89 -9.81 -21.55
N ALA A 314 -4.89 -8.92 -21.63
CA ALA A 314 -3.68 -9.18 -22.40
C ALA A 314 -2.88 -10.38 -21.86
N VAL A 315 -2.83 -10.58 -20.53
CA VAL A 315 -2.19 -11.76 -19.92
C VAL A 315 -2.95 -13.06 -20.26
N LYS A 316 -4.29 -13.01 -20.26
CA LYS A 316 -5.12 -14.18 -20.65
C LYS A 316 -5.00 -14.55 -22.12
N SER A 317 -4.51 -13.64 -22.96
CA SER A 317 -4.35 -13.84 -24.42
C SER A 317 -2.93 -14.30 -24.80
N LEU A 318 -2.04 -14.59 -23.83
CA LEU A 318 -0.71 -15.20 -24.05
C LEU A 318 -0.82 -16.71 -24.18
#